data_f7348c18355a578aff4976c4efa14be5
#
_entry.id   f7348c18355a578aff4976c4efa14be5
#
_cell.length_a   1.000
_cell.length_b   1.000
_cell.length_c   1.000
_cell.angle_alpha   90.00
_cell.angle_beta   90.00
_cell.angle_gamma   90.00
#
_symmetry.space_group_name_H-M   'P 1'
#
loop_
_entity.id
_entity.type
_entity.pdbx_description
1 polymer ?
#
loop_
_entity_poly.entity_id
_entity_poly.type
_entity_poly.pdbx_seq_one_letter_code
_entity_poly.pdbx_strand_id
1 'polypeptide(L)'
;GYIDAWNFTVSRLLSGAACLGIIMAIYTHNLKRKGTFNPAILSDRGSWRSSISLLVYALCFSIAYVELDTGTGALILFSAVQLTMIGWGIYQKEQLSVLQWCAFIVALSGFVYLMLPSAAVPSLLGASLMALSGVAWGIYSIRGKVCVSPLRTTGFNFIRSLVAIPVLLLVGMSYLKNMSIEGVLLACASGAIASGVVIVFGM
;
A
#
# COMPACT_ATOMS: atom_id res chain seq x y z
N GLY A 1 21.08 -7.79 2.86
CA GLY A 1 19.64 -8.05 2.73
C GLY A 1 19.41 -9.20 1.76
N TYR A 2 18.30 -9.89 1.93
CA TYR A 2 17.94 -11.08 1.13
C TYR A 2 17.44 -10.73 -0.28
N ILE A 3 17.07 -9.47 -0.52
CA ILE A 3 16.55 -8.95 -1.80
C ILE A 3 16.71 -7.44 -1.84
N ASP A 4 17.00 -6.87 -3.01
CA ASP A 4 17.03 -5.42 -3.21
C ASP A 4 15.64 -4.79 -3.35
N ALA A 5 15.54 -3.47 -3.16
CA ALA A 5 14.27 -2.73 -3.17
C ALA A 5 13.50 -2.85 -4.49
N TRP A 6 14.20 -2.90 -5.63
CA TRP A 6 13.58 -2.96 -6.96
C TRP A 6 12.92 -4.30 -7.21
N ASN A 7 13.66 -5.39 -7.00
CA ASN A 7 13.14 -6.75 -7.19
C ASN A 7 12.12 -7.13 -6.11
N PHE A 8 12.25 -6.58 -4.89
CA PHE A 8 11.23 -6.69 -3.85
C PHE A 8 9.91 -6.06 -4.32
N THR A 9 9.96 -4.83 -4.86
CA THR A 9 8.77 -4.14 -5.38
C THR A 9 8.14 -4.91 -6.53
N VAL A 10 8.93 -5.40 -7.48
CA VAL A 10 8.43 -6.22 -8.60
C VAL A 10 7.72 -7.48 -8.10
N SER A 11 8.35 -8.25 -7.21
CA SER A 11 7.78 -9.48 -6.65
C SER A 11 6.49 -9.20 -5.87
N ARG A 12 6.45 -8.13 -5.11
CA ARG A 12 5.29 -7.68 -4.34
C ARG A 12 4.13 -7.25 -5.24
N LEU A 13 4.40 -6.50 -6.31
CA LEU A 13 3.37 -6.06 -7.25
C LEU A 13 2.81 -7.24 -8.06
N LEU A 14 3.66 -8.16 -8.52
CA LEU A 14 3.23 -9.35 -9.25
C LEU A 14 2.38 -10.28 -8.41
N SER A 15 2.85 -10.62 -7.21
CA SER A 15 2.12 -11.51 -6.30
C SER A 15 0.80 -10.89 -5.83
N GLY A 16 0.79 -9.58 -5.54
CA GLY A 16 -0.42 -8.85 -5.19
C GLY A 16 -1.43 -8.82 -6.34
N ALA A 17 -0.98 -8.51 -7.56
CA ALA A 17 -1.84 -8.52 -8.74
C ALA A 17 -2.39 -9.92 -9.06
N ALA A 18 -1.56 -10.97 -8.94
CA ALA A 18 -1.99 -12.34 -9.16
C ALA A 18 -3.03 -12.78 -8.11
N CYS A 19 -2.75 -12.55 -6.83
CA CYS A 19 -3.65 -12.87 -5.72
C CYS A 19 -5.01 -12.16 -5.89
N LEU A 20 -4.99 -10.85 -6.11
CA LEU A 20 -6.21 -10.06 -6.33
C LEU A 20 -6.96 -10.49 -7.60
N GLY A 21 -6.24 -10.80 -8.67
CA GLY A 21 -6.82 -11.30 -9.91
C GLY A 21 -7.59 -12.61 -9.71
N ILE A 22 -7.00 -13.55 -8.98
CA ILE A 22 -7.62 -14.84 -8.65
C ILE A 22 -8.86 -14.62 -7.77
N ILE A 23 -8.75 -13.84 -6.70
CA ILE A 23 -9.86 -13.54 -5.79
C ILE A 23 -10.99 -12.84 -6.55
N MET A 24 -10.68 -11.87 -7.40
CA MET A 24 -11.65 -11.15 -8.23
C MET A 24 -12.37 -12.10 -9.21
N ALA A 25 -11.65 -13.04 -9.82
CA ALA A 25 -12.24 -14.05 -10.72
C ALA A 25 -13.20 -14.97 -9.97
N ILE A 26 -12.78 -15.50 -8.82
CA ILE A 26 -13.61 -16.36 -7.96
C ILE A 26 -14.85 -15.61 -7.47
N TYR A 27 -14.67 -14.36 -6.98
CA TYR A 27 -15.77 -13.54 -6.49
C TYR A 27 -16.80 -13.24 -7.59
N THR A 28 -16.33 -12.84 -8.77
CA THR A 28 -17.20 -12.58 -9.93
C THR A 28 -17.94 -13.84 -10.39
N HIS A 29 -17.25 -14.99 -10.40
CA HIS A 29 -17.87 -16.26 -10.75
C HIS A 29 -18.99 -16.65 -9.76
N ASN A 30 -18.72 -16.50 -8.47
CA ASN A 30 -19.70 -16.81 -7.41
C ASN A 30 -20.93 -15.89 -7.46
N LEU A 31 -20.74 -14.59 -7.74
CA LEU A 31 -21.85 -13.66 -7.92
C LEU A 31 -22.73 -14.04 -9.11
N LYS A 32 -22.13 -14.43 -10.24
CA LYS A 32 -22.88 -14.91 -11.41
C LYS A 32 -23.67 -16.16 -11.08
N ARG A 33 -23.07 -17.12 -10.35
CA ARG A 33 -23.71 -18.37 -9.97
C ARG A 33 -24.89 -18.16 -9.02
N LYS A 34 -24.82 -17.19 -8.11
CA LYS A 34 -25.88 -16.87 -7.15
C LYS A 34 -27.00 -16.00 -7.73
N GLY A 35 -26.91 -15.54 -8.97
CA GLY A 35 -27.90 -14.65 -9.58
C GLY A 35 -27.94 -13.23 -9.00
N THR A 36 -27.02 -12.88 -8.09
CA THR A 36 -26.92 -11.56 -7.43
C THR A 36 -25.97 -10.61 -8.15
N PHE A 37 -25.68 -10.90 -9.40
CA PHE A 37 -24.74 -10.15 -10.20
C PHE A 37 -25.27 -8.76 -10.58
N ASN A 38 -24.66 -7.69 -10.06
CA ASN A 38 -24.95 -6.32 -10.44
C ASN A 38 -23.95 -5.82 -11.49
N PRO A 39 -24.40 -5.41 -12.69
CA PRO A 39 -23.52 -4.87 -13.73
C PRO A 39 -22.69 -3.65 -13.29
N ALA A 40 -23.18 -2.86 -12.34
CA ALA A 40 -22.47 -1.70 -11.79
C ALA A 40 -21.11 -2.10 -11.16
N ILE A 41 -21.00 -3.30 -10.60
CA ILE A 41 -19.76 -3.84 -10.06
C ILE A 41 -18.70 -3.98 -11.17
N LEU A 42 -19.11 -4.32 -12.40
CA LEU A 42 -18.20 -4.46 -13.55
C LEU A 42 -17.66 -3.14 -14.06
N SER A 43 -18.36 -2.04 -13.84
CA SER A 43 -17.93 -0.71 -14.29
C SER A 43 -16.76 -0.17 -13.46
N ASP A 44 -16.58 -0.68 -12.23
CA ASP A 44 -15.53 -0.23 -11.34
C ASP A 44 -14.19 -0.88 -11.72
N ARG A 45 -13.40 -0.11 -12.43
CA ARG A 45 -12.07 -0.51 -12.95
C ARG A 45 -10.92 0.23 -12.28
N GLY A 46 -11.16 0.93 -11.17
CA GLY A 46 -10.16 1.77 -10.56
C GLY A 46 -9.75 2.97 -11.44
N SER A 47 -8.63 3.59 -11.13
CA SER A 47 -8.15 4.75 -11.87
C SER A 47 -6.63 4.79 -12.00
N TRP A 48 -6.13 5.39 -13.08
CA TRP A 48 -4.70 5.62 -13.28
C TRP A 48 -4.07 6.44 -12.13
N ARG A 49 -4.79 7.43 -11.62
CA ARG A 49 -4.31 8.25 -10.49
C ARG A 49 -4.12 7.40 -9.23
N SER A 50 -5.03 6.46 -8.93
CA SER A 50 -4.90 5.53 -7.82
C SER A 50 -3.78 4.53 -8.05
N SER A 51 -3.60 4.03 -9.28
CA SER A 51 -2.50 3.13 -9.63
C SER A 51 -1.13 3.79 -9.49
N ILE A 52 -1.02 5.07 -9.88
CA ILE A 52 0.21 5.85 -9.70
C ILE A 52 0.49 6.07 -8.20
N SER A 53 -0.52 6.43 -7.41
CA SER A 53 -0.34 6.56 -5.94
C SER A 53 0.13 5.25 -5.31
N LEU A 54 -0.45 4.11 -5.73
CA LEU A 54 -0.04 2.79 -5.27
C LEU A 54 1.42 2.48 -5.66
N LEU A 55 1.82 2.82 -6.89
CA LEU A 55 3.18 2.62 -7.38
C LEU A 55 4.18 3.49 -6.61
N VAL A 56 3.89 4.78 -6.44
CA VAL A 56 4.73 5.71 -5.66
C VAL A 56 4.88 5.20 -4.23
N TYR A 57 3.77 4.79 -3.59
CA TYR A 57 3.82 4.16 -2.28
C TYR A 57 4.78 2.97 -2.26
N ALA A 58 4.62 2.01 -3.17
CA ALA A 58 5.39 0.77 -3.16
C ALA A 58 6.89 1.02 -3.40
N LEU A 59 7.23 1.93 -4.31
CA LEU A 59 8.61 2.28 -4.62
C LEU A 59 9.29 3.02 -3.48
N CYS A 60 8.68 4.11 -3.01
CA CYS A 60 9.26 4.92 -1.93
C CYS A 60 9.40 4.10 -0.65
N PHE A 61 8.42 3.25 -0.33
CA PHE A 61 8.47 2.31 0.78
C PHE A 61 9.65 1.36 0.67
N SER A 62 9.82 0.70 -0.47
CA SER A 62 10.88 -0.29 -0.67
C SER A 62 12.26 0.33 -0.60
N ILE A 63 12.45 1.53 -1.16
CA ILE A 63 13.74 2.23 -1.12
C ILE A 63 14.03 2.74 0.30
N ALA A 64 13.04 3.31 0.97
CA ALA A 64 13.22 3.85 2.32
C ALA A 64 13.65 2.78 3.34
N TYR A 65 13.10 1.57 3.25
CA TYR A 65 13.48 0.47 4.15
C TYR A 65 14.87 -0.14 3.90
N VAL A 66 15.56 0.30 2.86
CA VAL A 66 17.01 -0.01 2.74
C VAL A 66 17.83 0.79 3.74
N GLU A 67 17.37 2.00 4.08
CA GLU A 67 18.10 2.95 4.92
C GLU A 67 17.51 3.13 6.33
N LEU A 68 16.24 2.76 6.51
CA LEU A 68 15.53 2.94 7.77
C LEU A 68 15.36 1.60 8.49
N ASP A 69 15.48 1.63 9.80
CA ASP A 69 15.02 0.52 10.62
C ASP A 69 13.48 0.43 10.61
N THR A 70 12.97 -0.77 10.91
CA THR A 70 11.54 -1.08 10.81
C THR A 70 10.67 -0.20 11.69
N GLY A 71 11.14 0.13 12.91
CA GLY A 71 10.38 0.94 13.86
C GLY A 71 10.25 2.38 13.40
N THR A 72 11.37 3.01 13.05
CA THR A 72 11.40 4.39 12.54
C THR A 72 10.62 4.52 11.23
N GLY A 73 10.80 3.56 10.31
CA GLY A 73 10.05 3.56 9.04
C GLY A 73 8.54 3.48 9.26
N ALA A 74 8.08 2.57 10.13
CA ALA A 74 6.66 2.45 10.45
C ALA A 74 6.10 3.72 11.09
N LEU A 75 6.84 4.35 12.02
CA LEU A 75 6.42 5.60 12.66
C LEU A 75 6.18 6.71 11.63
N ILE A 76 7.14 6.94 10.74
CA ILE A 76 7.04 7.97 9.71
C ILE A 76 5.89 7.67 8.74
N LEU A 77 5.81 6.41 8.28
CA LEU A 77 4.78 5.99 7.33
C LEU A 77 3.37 6.23 7.87
N PHE A 78 3.06 5.65 9.05
CA PHE A 78 1.71 5.73 9.61
C PHE A 78 1.33 7.14 10.03
N SER A 79 2.28 7.93 10.55
CA SER A 79 2.06 9.34 10.83
C SER A 79 1.71 10.12 9.56
N ALA A 80 2.44 9.92 8.47
CA ALA A 80 2.18 10.57 7.19
C ALA A 80 0.83 10.16 6.59
N VAL A 81 0.46 8.88 6.67
CA VAL A 81 -0.86 8.37 6.24
C VAL A 81 -1.98 9.08 7.01
N GLN A 82 -1.89 9.09 8.34
CA GLN A 82 -2.92 9.67 9.19
C GLN A 82 -3.04 11.19 8.98
N LEU A 83 -1.93 11.90 8.93
CA LEU A 83 -1.92 13.34 8.66
C LEU A 83 -2.54 13.66 7.29
N THR A 84 -2.25 12.85 6.27
CA THR A 84 -2.84 13.01 4.93
C THR A 84 -4.35 12.82 4.96
N MET A 85 -4.83 11.76 5.63
CA MET A 85 -6.27 11.46 5.70
C MET A 85 -7.04 12.49 6.53
N ILE A 86 -6.48 12.93 7.66
CA ILE A 86 -7.07 13.96 8.52
C ILE A 86 -7.06 15.32 7.78
N GLY A 87 -5.93 15.68 7.17
CA GLY A 87 -5.82 16.92 6.38
C GLY A 87 -6.85 16.98 5.25
N TRP A 88 -7.07 15.85 4.57
CA TRP A 88 -8.14 15.77 3.57
C TRP A 88 -9.54 15.92 4.17
N GLY A 89 -9.81 15.27 5.30
CA GLY A 89 -11.10 15.42 6.01
C GLY A 89 -11.38 16.88 6.38
N ILE A 90 -10.39 17.57 6.95
CA ILE A 90 -10.49 19.01 7.27
C ILE A 90 -10.72 19.85 6.01
N TYR A 91 -10.00 19.55 4.92
CA TYR A 91 -10.20 20.23 3.63
C TYR A 91 -11.63 20.05 3.11
N GLN A 92 -12.22 18.88 3.30
CA GLN A 92 -13.61 18.58 2.96
C GLN A 92 -14.63 19.15 3.97
N LYS A 93 -14.16 19.94 4.95
CA LYS A 93 -14.98 20.50 6.02
C LYS A 93 -15.64 19.44 6.93
N GLU A 94 -15.07 18.25 6.99
CA GLU A 94 -15.46 17.25 7.98
C GLU A 94 -15.06 17.76 9.36
N GLN A 95 -16.01 17.84 10.29
CA GLN A 95 -15.71 18.26 11.66
C GLN A 95 -15.35 17.02 12.49
N LEU A 96 -14.09 16.96 12.88
CA LEU A 96 -13.64 15.95 13.84
C LEU A 96 -14.16 16.33 15.23
N SER A 97 -14.82 15.39 15.90
CA SER A 97 -15.23 15.57 17.29
C SER A 97 -14.01 15.66 18.21
N VAL A 98 -14.18 16.30 19.36
CA VAL A 98 -13.12 16.40 20.39
C VAL A 98 -12.63 14.99 20.77
N LEU A 99 -13.53 14.01 20.87
CA LEU A 99 -13.17 12.63 21.18
C LEU A 99 -12.26 12.01 20.10
N GLN A 100 -12.50 12.29 18.82
CA GLN A 100 -11.65 11.82 17.71
C GLN A 100 -10.25 12.46 17.77
N TRP A 101 -10.15 13.74 18.10
CA TRP A 101 -8.87 14.42 18.32
C TRP A 101 -8.10 13.82 19.49
N CYS A 102 -8.77 13.62 20.64
CA CYS A 102 -8.15 12.97 21.79
C CYS A 102 -7.68 11.56 21.46
N ALA A 103 -8.50 10.75 20.81
CA ALA A 103 -8.14 9.40 20.40
C ALA A 103 -6.93 9.38 19.44
N PHE A 104 -6.88 10.33 18.50
CA PHE A 104 -5.74 10.47 17.58
C PHE A 104 -4.45 10.81 18.33
N ILE A 105 -4.49 11.79 19.23
CA ILE A 105 -3.31 12.20 20.02
C ILE A 105 -2.83 11.05 20.90
N VAL A 106 -3.73 10.34 21.57
CA VAL A 106 -3.38 9.18 22.41
C VAL A 106 -2.76 8.06 21.58
N ALA A 107 -3.35 7.74 20.42
CA ALA A 107 -2.83 6.71 19.54
C ALA A 107 -1.43 7.06 19.00
N LEU A 108 -1.24 8.31 18.57
CA LEU A 108 0.05 8.80 18.06
C LEU A 108 1.10 8.81 19.18
N SER A 109 0.76 9.30 20.37
CA SER A 109 1.66 9.31 21.53
C SER A 109 2.08 7.91 21.94
N GLY A 110 1.14 6.95 22.00
CA GLY A 110 1.43 5.56 22.29
C GLY A 110 2.33 4.92 21.23
N PHE A 111 2.08 5.21 19.97
CA PHE A 111 2.92 4.73 18.89
C PHE A 111 4.35 5.27 18.94
N VAL A 112 4.51 6.59 19.18
CA VAL A 112 5.81 7.23 19.40
C VAL A 112 6.53 6.60 20.59
N TYR A 113 5.82 6.42 21.72
CA TYR A 113 6.40 5.83 22.93
C TYR A 113 6.93 4.40 22.68
N LEU A 114 6.19 3.58 21.94
CA LEU A 114 6.59 2.21 21.59
C LEU A 114 7.81 2.17 20.67
N MET A 115 7.93 3.11 19.75
CA MET A 115 8.98 3.12 18.74
C MET A 115 10.25 3.86 19.18
N LEU A 116 10.14 4.76 20.16
CA LEU A 116 11.27 5.60 20.62
C LEU A 116 12.52 4.81 21.03
N PRO A 117 12.43 3.68 21.74
CA PRO A 117 13.60 2.91 22.16
C PRO A 117 14.38 2.28 21.01
N SER A 118 13.73 2.02 19.87
CA SER A 118 14.32 1.42 18.68
C SER A 118 14.59 2.42 17.55
N ALA A 119 14.23 3.69 17.74
CA ALA A 119 14.39 4.72 16.72
C ALA A 119 15.87 5.13 16.58
N ALA A 120 16.52 4.69 15.52
CA ALA A 120 17.78 5.27 15.09
C ALA A 120 17.55 6.66 14.47
N VAL A 121 18.57 7.52 14.46
CA VAL A 121 18.47 8.80 13.73
C VAL A 121 18.30 8.50 12.24
N PRO A 122 17.14 8.79 11.64
CA PRO A 122 16.89 8.42 10.26
C PRO A 122 17.73 9.26 9.30
N SER A 123 18.15 8.66 8.18
CA SER A 123 18.68 9.44 7.07
C SER A 123 17.56 10.37 6.53
N LEU A 124 17.94 11.61 6.18
CA LEU A 124 16.95 12.57 5.65
C LEU A 124 16.28 12.04 4.36
N LEU A 125 17.04 11.33 3.53
CA LEU A 125 16.52 10.71 2.31
C LEU A 125 15.51 9.60 2.64
N GLY A 126 15.87 8.66 3.52
CA GLY A 126 14.97 7.58 3.94
C GLY A 126 13.69 8.10 4.58
N ALA A 127 13.81 9.08 5.50
CA ALA A 127 12.66 9.70 6.14
C ALA A 127 11.73 10.41 5.15
N SER A 128 12.28 11.17 4.19
CA SER A 128 11.47 11.87 3.17
C SER A 128 10.78 10.90 2.21
N LEU A 129 11.45 9.84 1.78
CA LEU A 129 10.86 8.79 0.95
C LEU A 129 9.75 8.05 1.69
N MET A 130 9.95 7.73 2.98
CA MET A 130 8.93 7.08 3.79
C MET A 130 7.72 7.98 4.03
N ALA A 131 7.93 9.28 4.27
CA ALA A 131 6.84 10.24 4.38
C ALA A 131 6.06 10.36 3.07
N LEU A 132 6.75 10.44 1.92
CA LEU A 132 6.12 10.45 0.59
C LEU A 132 5.31 9.18 0.34
N SER A 133 5.84 8.03 0.73
CA SER A 133 5.13 6.75 0.69
C SER A 133 3.82 6.81 1.50
N GLY A 134 3.87 7.35 2.72
CA GLY A 134 2.69 7.52 3.57
C GLY A 134 1.64 8.46 2.97
N VAL A 135 2.07 9.59 2.40
CA VAL A 135 1.18 10.52 1.68
C VAL A 135 0.52 9.81 0.49
N ALA A 136 1.30 9.10 -0.32
CA ALA A 136 0.78 8.37 -1.48
C ALA A 136 -0.24 7.29 -1.08
N TRP A 137 0.00 6.56 0.00
CA TRP A 137 -0.95 5.60 0.56
C TRP A 137 -2.22 6.29 1.09
N GLY A 138 -2.07 7.43 1.79
CA GLY A 138 -3.20 8.24 2.26
C GLY A 138 -4.10 8.70 1.11
N ILE A 139 -3.52 9.23 0.02
CA ILE A 139 -4.24 9.62 -1.19
C ILE A 139 -4.94 8.41 -1.82
N TYR A 140 -4.26 7.27 -1.92
CA TYR A 140 -4.84 6.03 -2.42
C TYR A 140 -6.08 5.61 -1.60
N SER A 141 -5.97 5.65 -0.27
CA SER A 141 -7.04 5.30 0.67
C SER A 141 -8.23 6.25 0.57
N ILE A 142 -8.00 7.57 0.48
CA ILE A 142 -9.05 8.58 0.29
C ILE A 142 -9.82 8.32 -1.00
N ARG A 143 -9.11 8.01 -2.09
CA ARG A 143 -9.74 7.71 -3.38
C ARG A 143 -10.51 6.40 -3.36
N GLY A 144 -10.13 5.46 -2.51
CA GLY A 144 -10.83 4.19 -2.31
C GLY A 144 -12.20 4.33 -1.62
N LYS A 145 -12.45 5.40 -0.87
CA LYS A 145 -13.72 5.61 -0.14
C LYS A 145 -14.97 5.65 -1.05
N VAL A 146 -14.81 6.07 -2.31
CA VAL A 146 -15.93 6.26 -3.26
C VAL A 146 -16.09 5.10 -4.26
N CYS A 147 -15.34 4.01 -4.10
CA CYS A 147 -15.43 2.88 -5.01
C CYS A 147 -16.67 2.00 -4.72
N VAL A 148 -17.28 1.48 -5.78
CA VAL A 148 -18.44 0.57 -5.68
C VAL A 148 -17.98 -0.84 -5.27
N SER A 149 -16.81 -1.27 -5.73
CA SER A 149 -16.25 -2.57 -5.42
C SER A 149 -14.76 -2.43 -5.06
N PRO A 150 -14.42 -2.39 -3.75
CA PRO A 150 -13.04 -2.27 -3.28
C PRO A 150 -12.11 -3.33 -3.89
N LEU A 151 -12.59 -4.58 -3.97
CA LEU A 151 -11.85 -5.68 -4.54
C LEU A 151 -11.46 -5.43 -6.00
N ARG A 152 -12.42 -5.00 -6.82
CA ARG A 152 -12.17 -4.76 -8.25
C ARG A 152 -11.32 -3.53 -8.47
N THR A 153 -11.63 -2.44 -7.77
CA THR A 153 -10.85 -1.20 -7.82
C THR A 153 -9.39 -1.47 -7.48
N THR A 154 -9.13 -2.17 -6.37
CA THR A 154 -7.77 -2.49 -5.94
C THR A 154 -7.09 -3.46 -6.93
N GLY A 155 -7.79 -4.50 -7.36
CA GLY A 155 -7.26 -5.46 -8.34
C GLY A 155 -6.84 -4.79 -9.65
N PHE A 156 -7.68 -3.93 -10.23
CA PHE A 156 -7.33 -3.20 -11.43
C PHE A 156 -6.22 -2.16 -11.22
N ASN A 157 -6.14 -1.53 -10.05
CA ASN A 157 -5.06 -0.62 -9.73
C ASN A 157 -3.71 -1.36 -9.64
N PHE A 158 -3.68 -2.56 -9.06
CA PHE A 158 -2.50 -3.43 -9.06
C PHE A 158 -2.13 -3.88 -10.47
N ILE A 159 -3.09 -4.35 -11.28
CA ILE A 159 -2.84 -4.75 -12.67
C ILE A 159 -2.25 -3.58 -13.48
N ARG A 160 -2.77 -2.37 -13.33
CA ARG A 160 -2.22 -1.18 -14.00
C ARG A 160 -0.82 -0.83 -13.52
N SER A 161 -0.52 -1.01 -12.24
CA SER A 161 0.82 -0.75 -11.72
C SER A 161 1.88 -1.68 -12.31
N LEU A 162 1.48 -2.84 -12.86
CA LEU A 162 2.38 -3.75 -13.57
C LEU A 162 3.03 -3.13 -14.82
N VAL A 163 2.45 -2.07 -15.38
CA VAL A 163 3.06 -1.31 -16.49
C VAL A 163 4.43 -0.75 -16.11
N ALA A 164 4.70 -0.53 -14.84
CA ALA A 164 6.00 -0.09 -14.36
C ALA A 164 7.05 -1.23 -14.28
N ILE A 165 6.64 -2.50 -14.35
CA ILE A 165 7.54 -3.64 -14.18
C ILE A 165 8.71 -3.66 -15.16
N PRO A 166 8.53 -3.40 -16.48
CA PRO A 166 9.67 -3.38 -17.40
C PRO A 166 10.74 -2.38 -16.98
N VAL A 167 10.34 -1.19 -16.53
CA VAL A 167 11.27 -0.16 -16.04
C VAL A 167 11.96 -0.60 -14.76
N LEU A 168 11.20 -1.18 -13.82
CA LEU A 168 11.74 -1.67 -12.55
C LEU A 168 12.72 -2.83 -12.74
N LEU A 169 12.44 -3.73 -13.67
CA LEU A 169 13.34 -4.83 -14.03
C LEU A 169 14.61 -4.31 -14.68
N LEU A 170 14.54 -3.32 -15.57
CA LEU A 170 15.71 -2.70 -16.17
C LEU A 170 16.65 -2.09 -15.11
N VAL A 171 16.08 -1.39 -14.14
CA VAL A 171 16.85 -0.82 -13.03
C VAL A 171 17.37 -1.90 -12.08
N GLY A 172 16.55 -2.92 -11.80
CA GLY A 172 16.88 -4.03 -10.89
C GLY A 172 17.78 -5.11 -11.49
N MET A 173 18.04 -5.10 -12.81
CA MET A 173 18.79 -6.16 -13.50
C MET A 173 20.20 -6.40 -12.92
N SER A 174 20.89 -5.33 -12.51
CA SER A 174 22.23 -5.43 -11.91
C SER A 174 22.23 -6.15 -10.55
N TYR A 175 21.09 -6.23 -9.88
CA TYR A 175 20.92 -6.82 -8.55
C TYR A 175 20.32 -8.24 -8.56
N LEU A 176 19.89 -8.74 -9.73
CA LEU A 176 19.25 -10.07 -9.86
C LEU A 176 20.13 -11.22 -9.35
N LYS A 177 21.45 -11.09 -9.46
CA LYS A 177 22.42 -12.12 -9.01
C LYS A 177 22.45 -12.30 -7.49
N ASN A 178 21.96 -11.33 -6.73
CA ASN A 178 22.02 -11.31 -5.27
C ASN A 178 20.66 -11.65 -4.62
N MET A 179 19.69 -12.12 -5.39
CA MET A 179 18.38 -12.50 -4.88
C MET A 179 18.43 -13.85 -4.20
N SER A 180 18.00 -13.91 -2.94
CA SER A 180 17.75 -15.17 -2.25
C SER A 180 16.32 -15.67 -2.48
N ILE A 181 16.14 -16.98 -2.49
CA ILE A 181 14.80 -17.59 -2.58
C ILE A 181 13.93 -17.15 -1.41
N GLU A 182 14.50 -17.04 -0.22
CA GLU A 182 13.78 -16.55 0.97
C GLU A 182 13.28 -15.11 0.80
N GLY A 183 14.11 -14.23 0.24
CA GLY A 183 13.73 -12.85 -0.03
C GLY A 183 12.59 -12.74 -1.03
N VAL A 184 12.59 -13.56 -2.08
CA VAL A 184 11.49 -13.62 -3.06
C VAL A 184 10.21 -14.16 -2.42
N LEU A 185 10.30 -15.23 -1.63
CA LEU A 185 9.13 -15.79 -0.94
C LEU A 185 8.51 -14.78 0.05
N LEU A 186 9.35 -14.07 0.82
CA LEU A 186 8.88 -13.02 1.73
C LEU A 186 8.24 -11.85 0.99
N ALA A 187 8.81 -11.42 -0.14
CA ALA A 187 8.22 -10.37 -0.99
C ALA A 187 6.88 -10.80 -1.57
N CYS A 188 6.77 -12.05 -2.06
CA CYS A 188 5.53 -12.61 -2.58
C CYS A 188 4.48 -12.76 -1.48
N ALA A 189 4.86 -13.26 -0.30
CA ALA A 189 3.95 -13.36 0.85
C ALA A 189 3.46 -11.97 1.29
N SER A 190 4.36 -10.98 1.37
CA SER A 190 4.00 -9.59 1.67
C SER A 190 3.00 -9.02 0.66
N GLY A 191 3.20 -9.24 -0.64
CA GLY A 191 2.28 -8.80 -1.68
C GLY A 191 0.91 -9.45 -1.58
N ALA A 192 0.86 -10.77 -1.41
CA ALA A 192 -0.38 -11.52 -1.31
C ALA A 192 -1.17 -11.19 -0.04
N ILE A 193 -0.50 -11.12 1.13
CA ILE A 193 -1.13 -10.83 2.42
C ILE A 193 -1.63 -9.39 2.47
N ALA A 194 -0.80 -8.41 2.07
CA ALA A 194 -1.20 -7.01 2.07
C ALA A 194 -2.40 -6.77 1.16
N SER A 195 -2.48 -7.46 0.02
CA SER A 195 -3.62 -7.39 -0.89
C SER A 195 -4.86 -8.07 -0.32
N GLY A 196 -4.70 -9.23 0.35
CA GLY A 196 -5.79 -10.00 0.95
C GLY A 196 -6.44 -9.28 2.13
N VAL A 197 -5.63 -8.65 2.99
CA VAL A 197 -6.11 -7.89 4.17
C VAL A 197 -7.00 -6.72 3.75
N VAL A 198 -6.63 -5.98 2.69
CA VAL A 198 -7.44 -4.88 2.16
C VAL A 198 -8.85 -5.34 1.77
N ILE A 199 -9.00 -6.59 1.33
CA ILE A 199 -10.30 -7.16 0.94
C ILE A 199 -11.13 -7.54 2.14
N VAL A 200 -10.52 -8.15 3.16
CA VAL A 200 -11.24 -8.65 4.34
C VAL A 200 -11.76 -7.50 5.20
N PHE A 201 -11.00 -6.39 5.30
CA PHE A 201 -11.39 -5.23 6.10
C PHE A 201 -12.08 -4.12 5.28
N GLY A 202 -12.11 -4.22 3.96
CA GLY A 202 -12.81 -3.29 3.07
C GLY A 202 -14.20 -3.76 2.61
N MET A 203 -14.64 -4.94 3.09
CA MET A 203 -16.01 -5.43 2.97
C MET A 203 -16.79 -5.16 4.25
#